data_3730fd6246fb91b4da5a305f4e63ab5a
#
_entry.id   3730fd6246fb91b4da5a305f4e63ab5a
#
_cell.length_a   1.000
_cell.length_b   1.000
_cell.length_c   1.000
_cell.angle_alpha   90.00
_cell.angle_beta   90.00
_cell.angle_gamma   90.00
#
_symmetry.space_group_name_H-M   'P 1'
#
loop_
_entity.id
_entity.type
_entity.pdbx_description
1 polymer ?
#
loop_
_entity_poly.entity_id
_entity_poly.type
_entity_poly.pdbx_seq_one_letter_code
_entity_poly.pdbx_strand_id
1 'polypeptide(L)'
;GSDVIGSLSPLVFDIYSFELCLLMSKGCSMVLIPDNLSAFPVMILKLLQEKKVSFIFWVPTIMVNIANMDLLSQMSLPDLKLCWFAGEVFPTKQFNYWHHKLPNVEFANLYGPIEITLDCTYFKIERELRDEEPIPIGFPCRNTGILILDENNQQVIAENVEGELCVRGTSLAMGYYNNPEKTAAAFVQNPLNKSYPEIIYRTGDIVFINERREIVFKGRRDSLVKHLGYRIELGLSL
;
A
#
# COMPACT_ATOMS: atom_id res chain seq x y z
N GLY A 1 -17.75 -12.66 14.62
CA GLY A 1 -17.63 -11.23 14.38
C GLY A 1 -18.65 -10.74 13.40
N SER A 2 -19.13 -9.53 13.59
CA SER A 2 -20.12 -8.90 12.70
C SER A 2 -19.47 -8.20 11.50
N ASP A 3 -18.14 -8.25 11.39
CA ASP A 3 -17.42 -7.54 10.34
C ASP A 3 -17.41 -8.32 9.04
N VAL A 4 -17.53 -7.59 7.94
CA VAL A 4 -17.61 -8.13 6.58
C VAL A 4 -16.52 -7.47 5.72
N ILE A 5 -15.63 -8.28 5.17
CA ILE A 5 -14.57 -7.85 4.25
C ILE A 5 -15.12 -7.79 2.83
N GLY A 6 -14.91 -6.68 2.12
CA GLY A 6 -15.16 -6.57 0.69
C GLY A 6 -13.88 -6.81 -0.11
N SER A 7 -13.61 -8.05 -0.46
CA SER A 7 -12.40 -8.47 -1.17
C SER A 7 -12.53 -8.22 -2.67
N LEU A 8 -11.64 -7.38 -3.20
CA LEU A 8 -11.52 -7.07 -4.63
C LEU A 8 -10.13 -7.46 -5.18
N SER A 9 -9.22 -7.86 -4.31
CA SER A 9 -7.85 -8.20 -4.69
C SER A 9 -7.78 -9.53 -5.42
N PRO A 10 -7.04 -9.62 -6.55
CA PRO A 10 -6.73 -10.90 -7.19
C PRO A 10 -6.06 -11.87 -6.22
N LEU A 11 -6.33 -13.17 -6.39
CA LEU A 11 -5.80 -14.25 -5.53
C LEU A 11 -4.26 -14.30 -5.48
N VAL A 12 -3.60 -13.75 -6.49
CA VAL A 12 -2.13 -13.72 -6.61
C VAL A 12 -1.50 -12.53 -5.87
N PHE A 13 -2.30 -11.60 -5.34
CA PHE A 13 -1.80 -10.47 -4.58
C PHE A 13 -1.79 -10.79 -3.08
N ASP A 14 -0.80 -10.27 -2.39
CA ASP A 14 -0.63 -10.47 -0.95
C ASP A 14 -1.73 -9.81 -0.10
N ILE A 15 -2.38 -8.75 -0.60
CA ILE A 15 -3.61 -8.19 0.01
C ILE A 15 -4.66 -9.29 0.21
N TYR A 16 -4.90 -10.17 -0.79
CA TYR A 16 -5.83 -11.28 -0.63
C TYR A 16 -5.39 -12.26 0.47
N SER A 17 -4.09 -12.53 0.55
CA SER A 17 -3.55 -13.39 1.61
C SER A 17 -3.78 -12.80 3.01
N PHE A 18 -3.63 -11.47 3.15
CA PHE A 18 -3.96 -10.76 4.38
C PHE A 18 -5.45 -10.87 4.72
N GLU A 19 -6.34 -10.64 3.77
CA GLU A 19 -7.79 -10.76 3.96
C GLU A 19 -8.20 -12.16 4.40
N LEU A 20 -7.58 -13.20 3.82
CA LEU A 20 -7.79 -14.60 4.20
C LEU A 20 -7.30 -14.87 5.63
N CYS A 21 -6.11 -14.36 6.01
CA CYS A 21 -5.62 -14.46 7.38
C CYS A 21 -6.53 -13.75 8.38
N LEU A 22 -7.07 -12.60 8.00
CA LEU A 22 -8.01 -11.84 8.84
C LEU A 22 -9.31 -12.62 9.01
N LEU A 23 -9.88 -13.18 7.93
CA LEU A 23 -11.04 -14.05 7.97
C LEU A 23 -10.84 -15.23 8.95
N MET A 24 -9.72 -15.94 8.84
CA MET A 24 -9.42 -17.10 9.68
C MET A 24 -9.17 -16.70 11.16
N SER A 25 -8.47 -15.59 11.39
CA SER A 25 -8.07 -15.19 12.75
C SER A 25 -9.17 -14.49 13.54
N LYS A 26 -10.08 -13.77 12.86
CA LYS A 26 -11.14 -12.96 13.49
C LYS A 26 -12.54 -13.58 13.36
N GLY A 27 -12.70 -14.59 12.51
CA GLY A 27 -14.02 -15.18 12.23
C GLY A 27 -15.00 -14.19 11.61
N CYS A 28 -14.50 -13.24 10.81
CA CYS A 28 -15.32 -12.32 10.02
C CYS A 28 -15.86 -13.00 8.76
N SER A 29 -16.79 -12.36 8.07
CA SER A 29 -17.25 -12.79 6.75
C SER A 29 -16.45 -12.12 5.64
N MET A 30 -16.39 -12.72 4.45
CA MET A 30 -15.75 -12.14 3.28
C MET A 30 -16.72 -12.22 2.08
N VAL A 31 -16.86 -11.11 1.41
CA VAL A 31 -17.58 -11.00 0.13
C VAL A 31 -16.53 -10.90 -0.98
N LEU A 32 -16.45 -11.93 -1.81
CA LEU A 32 -15.60 -11.91 -2.99
C LEU A 32 -16.30 -11.08 -4.07
N ILE A 33 -15.71 -9.95 -4.41
CA ILE A 33 -16.22 -9.05 -5.45
C ILE A 33 -15.68 -9.56 -6.80
N PRO A 34 -16.54 -9.91 -7.75
CA PRO A 34 -16.10 -10.42 -9.05
C PRO A 34 -15.26 -9.41 -9.82
N ASP A 35 -14.14 -9.86 -10.42
CA ASP A 35 -13.18 -9.00 -11.15
C ASP A 35 -13.83 -8.18 -12.26
N ASN A 36 -14.84 -8.73 -12.94
CA ASN A 36 -15.57 -8.05 -14.00
C ASN A 36 -16.35 -6.82 -13.49
N LEU A 37 -16.61 -6.71 -12.20
CA LEU A 37 -17.24 -5.52 -11.61
C LEU A 37 -16.29 -4.34 -11.48
N SER A 38 -14.98 -4.53 -11.60
CA SER A 38 -13.99 -3.44 -11.54
C SER A 38 -14.24 -2.35 -12.59
N ALA A 39 -14.85 -2.72 -13.74
CA ALA A 39 -15.27 -1.78 -14.77
C ALA A 39 -16.59 -1.06 -14.44
N PHE A 40 -17.30 -1.47 -13.37
CA PHE A 40 -18.62 -0.98 -13.01
C PHE A 40 -18.67 -0.53 -11.54
N PRO A 41 -18.04 0.60 -11.17
CA PRO A 41 -17.94 1.05 -9.78
C PRO A 41 -19.29 1.19 -9.06
N VAL A 42 -20.36 1.56 -9.77
CA VAL A 42 -21.71 1.63 -9.22
C VAL A 42 -22.18 0.26 -8.70
N MET A 43 -21.86 -0.81 -9.43
CA MET A 43 -22.24 -2.18 -9.03
C MET A 43 -21.44 -2.64 -7.81
N ILE A 44 -20.18 -2.25 -7.73
CA ILE A 44 -19.36 -2.50 -6.53
C ILE A 44 -19.99 -1.84 -5.31
N LEU A 45 -20.31 -0.54 -5.38
CA LEU A 45 -20.91 0.18 -4.25
C LEU A 45 -22.26 -0.43 -3.83
N LYS A 46 -23.11 -0.83 -4.79
CA LYS A 46 -24.36 -1.56 -4.49
C LYS A 46 -24.09 -2.86 -3.73
N LEU A 47 -23.12 -3.62 -4.18
CA LEU A 47 -22.74 -4.87 -3.52
C LEU A 47 -22.24 -4.62 -2.09
N LEU A 48 -21.41 -3.58 -1.88
CA LEU A 48 -20.95 -3.19 -0.53
C LEU A 48 -22.12 -2.86 0.40
N GLN A 49 -23.14 -2.12 -0.09
CA GLN A 49 -24.37 -1.79 0.66
C GLN A 49 -25.18 -3.05 0.99
N GLU A 50 -25.49 -3.86 -0.02
CA GLU A 50 -26.33 -5.06 0.12
C GLU A 50 -25.72 -6.07 1.09
N LYS A 51 -24.39 -6.21 1.05
CA LYS A 51 -23.65 -7.16 1.90
C LYS A 51 -23.19 -6.56 3.23
N LYS A 52 -23.49 -5.29 3.48
CA LYS A 52 -23.10 -4.56 4.71
C LYS A 52 -21.59 -4.67 4.98
N VAL A 53 -20.81 -4.42 3.93
CA VAL A 53 -19.34 -4.48 4.03
C VAL A 53 -18.86 -3.42 5.01
N SER A 54 -18.02 -3.85 5.97
CA SER A 54 -17.47 -2.98 7.01
C SER A 54 -16.00 -2.65 6.85
N PHE A 55 -15.29 -3.42 6.02
CA PHE A 55 -13.87 -3.25 5.76
C PHE A 55 -13.53 -3.49 4.29
N ILE A 56 -12.75 -2.59 3.72
CA ILE A 56 -12.14 -2.75 2.40
C ILE A 56 -10.64 -2.46 2.47
N PHE A 57 -9.85 -3.23 1.69
CA PHE A 57 -8.44 -3.01 1.48
C PHE A 57 -8.14 -3.11 -0.02
N TRP A 58 -8.08 -1.96 -0.69
CA TRP A 58 -8.06 -1.90 -2.14
C TRP A 58 -6.89 -1.09 -2.69
N VAL A 59 -6.62 -1.27 -3.97
CA VAL A 59 -5.71 -0.37 -4.70
C VAL A 59 -6.42 0.95 -5.01
N PRO A 60 -5.73 2.10 -4.96
CA PRO A 60 -6.28 3.43 -5.19
C PRO A 60 -7.05 3.60 -6.50
N THR A 61 -6.67 2.93 -7.58
CA THR A 61 -7.30 3.13 -8.91
C THR A 61 -8.83 3.00 -8.88
N ILE A 62 -9.38 2.00 -8.18
CA ILE A 62 -10.84 1.82 -8.06
C ILE A 62 -11.47 2.98 -7.29
N MET A 63 -10.81 3.41 -6.23
CA MET A 63 -11.28 4.52 -5.39
C MET A 63 -11.25 5.86 -6.15
N VAL A 64 -10.22 6.07 -6.97
CA VAL A 64 -10.10 7.24 -7.87
C VAL A 64 -11.27 7.28 -8.86
N ASN A 65 -11.62 6.15 -9.46
CA ASN A 65 -12.73 6.05 -10.40
C ASN A 65 -14.07 6.41 -9.72
N ILE A 66 -14.32 5.91 -8.51
CA ILE A 66 -15.51 6.22 -7.72
C ILE A 66 -15.56 7.72 -7.41
N ALA A 67 -14.43 8.33 -7.02
CA ALA A 67 -14.35 9.75 -6.73
C ALA A 67 -14.59 10.62 -7.97
N ASN A 68 -13.97 10.28 -9.10
CA ASN A 68 -14.10 11.03 -10.36
C ASN A 68 -15.52 10.97 -10.94
N MET A 69 -16.29 9.90 -10.64
CA MET A 69 -17.67 9.75 -11.04
C MET A 69 -18.66 10.33 -10.00
N ASP A 70 -18.18 10.92 -8.91
CA ASP A 70 -18.99 11.46 -7.79
C ASP A 70 -20.06 10.49 -7.25
N LEU A 71 -19.73 9.21 -7.17
CA LEU A 71 -20.71 8.17 -6.83
C LEU A 71 -21.13 8.20 -5.36
N LEU A 72 -20.27 8.61 -4.42
CA LEU A 72 -20.62 8.71 -3.01
C LEU A 72 -21.54 9.91 -2.68
N SER A 73 -21.82 10.78 -3.63
CA SER A 73 -22.89 11.77 -3.52
C SER A 73 -24.29 11.15 -3.73
N GLN A 74 -24.35 10.01 -4.43
CA GLN A 74 -25.58 9.34 -4.80
C GLN A 74 -25.81 8.05 -4.00
N MET A 75 -24.74 7.51 -3.40
CA MET A 75 -24.76 6.22 -2.70
C MET A 75 -24.05 6.35 -1.34
N SER A 76 -24.64 5.81 -0.30
CA SER A 76 -24.07 5.80 1.04
C SER A 76 -23.47 4.42 1.38
N LEU A 77 -22.46 4.38 2.23
CA LEU A 77 -21.85 3.15 2.76
C LEU A 77 -21.94 3.16 4.29
N PRO A 78 -23.15 3.00 4.86
CA PRO A 78 -23.38 3.20 6.30
C PRO A 78 -22.70 2.15 7.19
N ASP A 79 -22.41 0.98 6.64
CA ASP A 79 -21.77 -0.11 7.38
C ASP A 79 -20.24 -0.08 7.29
N LEU A 80 -19.66 0.71 6.35
CA LEU A 80 -18.21 0.81 6.17
C LEU A 80 -17.58 1.53 7.36
N LYS A 81 -16.59 0.91 7.99
CA LYS A 81 -15.87 1.41 9.16
C LYS A 81 -14.39 1.66 8.87
N LEU A 82 -13.78 0.77 8.08
CA LEU A 82 -12.36 0.81 7.77
C LEU A 82 -12.14 0.78 6.27
N CYS A 83 -11.30 1.67 5.78
CA CYS A 83 -10.89 1.74 4.39
C CYS A 83 -9.37 1.86 4.30
N TRP A 84 -8.71 0.76 3.97
CA TRP A 84 -7.28 0.72 3.74
C TRP A 84 -6.97 0.70 2.27
N PHE A 85 -5.86 1.29 1.90
CA PHE A 85 -5.39 1.30 0.51
C PHE A 85 -3.89 1.18 0.45
N ALA A 86 -3.39 0.51 -0.57
CA ALA A 86 -1.96 0.30 -0.82
C ALA A 86 -1.69 0.04 -2.30
N GLY A 87 -0.41 -0.07 -2.62
CA GLY A 87 0.06 -0.53 -3.92
C GLY A 87 0.28 0.56 -4.95
N GLU A 88 -0.44 1.66 -4.89
CA GLU A 88 -0.34 2.78 -5.82
C GLU A 88 -0.36 4.12 -5.08
N VAL A 89 0.09 5.18 -5.74
CA VAL A 89 -0.10 6.55 -5.23
C VAL A 89 -1.58 6.92 -5.35
N PHE A 90 -2.19 7.25 -4.22
CA PHE A 90 -3.55 7.80 -4.21
C PHE A 90 -3.47 9.33 -4.32
N PRO A 91 -3.96 9.96 -5.41
CA PRO A 91 -3.99 11.41 -5.49
C PRO A 91 -4.83 12.00 -4.36
N THR A 92 -4.27 12.93 -3.61
CA THR A 92 -4.87 13.42 -2.36
C THR A 92 -6.23 14.07 -2.58
N LYS A 93 -6.43 14.75 -3.71
CA LYS A 93 -7.73 15.32 -4.07
C LYS A 93 -8.85 14.26 -4.12
N GLN A 94 -8.59 13.10 -4.75
CA GLN A 94 -9.55 12.00 -4.81
C GLN A 94 -9.71 11.28 -3.47
N PHE A 95 -8.63 11.18 -2.70
CA PHE A 95 -8.72 10.70 -1.32
C PHE A 95 -9.58 11.63 -0.45
N ASN A 96 -9.39 12.95 -0.52
CA ASN A 96 -10.18 13.93 0.23
C ASN A 96 -11.67 13.83 -0.09
N TYR A 97 -12.02 13.52 -1.34
CA TYR A 97 -13.41 13.22 -1.70
C TYR A 97 -13.98 12.07 -0.85
N TRP A 98 -13.28 10.95 -0.72
CA TRP A 98 -13.71 9.81 0.11
C TRP A 98 -13.79 10.20 1.59
N HIS A 99 -12.77 10.87 2.09
CA HIS A 99 -12.68 11.27 3.48
C HIS A 99 -13.82 12.22 3.89
N HIS A 100 -14.17 13.19 3.03
CA HIS A 100 -15.28 14.10 3.29
C HIS A 100 -16.66 13.44 3.16
N LYS A 101 -16.82 12.49 2.23
CA LYS A 101 -18.09 11.78 2.04
C LYS A 101 -18.35 10.71 3.11
N LEU A 102 -17.30 10.21 3.76
CA LEU A 102 -17.37 9.13 4.74
C LEU A 102 -16.63 9.53 6.06
N PRO A 103 -17.12 10.56 6.77
CA PRO A 103 -16.40 11.12 7.92
C PRO A 103 -16.27 10.17 9.13
N ASN A 104 -17.04 9.10 9.16
CA ASN A 104 -17.00 8.08 10.23
C ASN A 104 -16.14 6.87 9.86
N VAL A 105 -15.53 6.85 8.69
CA VAL A 105 -14.65 5.77 8.23
C VAL A 105 -13.21 6.10 8.61
N GLU A 106 -12.51 5.13 9.20
CA GLU A 106 -11.08 5.24 9.43
C GLU A 106 -10.31 4.86 8.17
N PHE A 107 -9.41 5.74 7.73
CA PHE A 107 -8.59 5.53 6.54
C PHE A 107 -7.13 5.28 6.93
N ALA A 108 -6.49 4.36 6.19
CA ALA A 108 -5.05 4.17 6.30
C ALA A 108 -4.42 3.90 4.92
N ASN A 109 -3.29 4.57 4.68
CA ASN A 109 -2.39 4.28 3.58
C ASN A 109 -1.34 3.27 4.05
N LEU A 110 -1.22 2.16 3.34
CA LEU A 110 -0.21 1.16 3.61
C LEU A 110 0.75 1.07 2.42
N TYR A 111 2.00 0.72 2.69
CA TYR A 111 3.01 0.60 1.66
C TYR A 111 3.89 -0.63 1.93
N GLY A 112 4.07 -1.41 0.88
CA GLY A 112 5.01 -2.52 0.84
C GLY A 112 5.10 -3.13 -0.56
N PRO A 113 6.30 -3.52 -1.00
CA PRO A 113 6.47 -4.39 -2.15
C PRO A 113 6.25 -5.85 -1.74
N ILE A 114 5.83 -6.69 -2.69
CA ILE A 114 5.57 -8.12 -2.43
C ILE A 114 6.79 -8.87 -1.86
N GLU A 115 7.99 -8.38 -2.14
CA GLU A 115 9.26 -8.93 -1.66
C GLU A 115 9.43 -8.85 -0.13
N ILE A 116 8.58 -8.06 0.55
CA ILE A 116 8.59 -7.97 2.04
C ILE A 116 7.30 -8.50 2.67
N THR A 117 6.46 -9.16 1.91
CA THR A 117 5.20 -9.77 2.36
C THR A 117 4.21 -8.74 2.91
N LEU A 118 3.38 -8.21 2.02
CA LEU A 118 2.34 -7.22 2.24
C LEU A 118 2.89 -5.79 2.43
N ASP A 119 2.86 -5.25 3.65
CA ASP A 119 3.18 -3.85 3.90
C ASP A 119 4.24 -3.71 4.99
N CYS A 120 5.17 -2.78 4.79
CA CYS A 120 6.24 -2.47 5.74
C CYS A 120 6.04 -1.14 6.47
N THR A 121 5.19 -0.27 5.93
CA THR A 121 4.81 0.99 6.59
C THR A 121 3.31 1.21 6.52
N TYR A 122 2.82 2.06 7.39
CA TYR A 122 1.42 2.48 7.45
C TYR A 122 1.29 3.95 7.85
N PHE A 123 0.27 4.59 7.36
CA PHE A 123 -0.13 5.94 7.76
C PHE A 123 -1.64 5.96 8.03
N LYS A 124 -2.03 6.01 9.32
CA LYS A 124 -3.41 6.27 9.71
C LYS A 124 -3.72 7.74 9.49
N ILE A 125 -4.75 8.05 8.73
CA ILE A 125 -5.06 9.42 8.35
C ILE A 125 -6.01 10.02 9.39
N GLU A 126 -5.44 10.78 10.31
CA GLU A 126 -6.15 11.41 11.44
C GLU A 126 -6.20 12.95 11.31
N ARG A 127 -5.77 13.47 10.17
CA ARG A 127 -5.75 14.91 9.89
C ARG A 127 -6.22 15.21 8.48
N GLU A 128 -6.66 16.42 8.26
CA GLU A 128 -6.90 16.96 6.94
C GLU A 128 -5.60 17.04 6.14
N LEU A 129 -5.66 16.66 4.87
CA LEU A 129 -4.58 16.75 3.91
C LEU A 129 -4.96 17.78 2.84
N ARG A 130 -4.02 18.65 2.45
CA ARG A 130 -4.25 19.55 1.32
C ARG A 130 -4.19 18.76 0.00
N ASP A 131 -4.94 19.17 -1.00
CA ASP A 131 -5.03 18.46 -2.28
C ASP A 131 -3.67 18.24 -2.96
N GLU A 132 -2.71 19.13 -2.74
CA GLU A 132 -1.36 19.09 -3.29
C GLU A 132 -0.37 18.33 -2.40
N GLU A 133 -0.76 18.02 -1.15
CA GLU A 133 0.10 17.32 -0.21
C GLU A 133 0.07 15.82 -0.54
N PRO A 134 1.22 15.16 -0.80
CA PRO A 134 1.24 13.73 -1.00
C PRO A 134 0.84 13.02 0.30
N ILE A 135 0.01 11.97 0.19
CA ILE A 135 -0.35 11.13 1.33
C ILE A 135 0.91 10.36 1.77
N PRO A 136 1.39 10.53 3.02
CA PRO A 136 2.55 9.80 3.50
C PRO A 136 2.33 8.28 3.46
N ILE A 137 3.42 7.54 3.31
CA ILE A 137 3.45 6.10 3.62
C ILE A 137 3.72 5.84 5.10
N GLY A 138 4.03 6.88 5.85
CA GLY A 138 3.97 6.99 7.31
C GLY A 138 5.13 6.35 8.07
N PHE A 139 4.84 5.32 8.87
CA PHE A 139 5.73 4.78 9.87
C PHE A 139 5.93 3.28 9.69
N PRO A 140 7.07 2.70 10.15
CA PRO A 140 7.31 1.26 10.08
C PRO A 140 6.24 0.44 10.81
N CYS A 141 5.83 -0.67 10.21
CA CYS A 141 5.04 -1.68 10.88
C CYS A 141 5.83 -2.37 12.00
N ARG A 142 5.14 -3.01 12.94
CA ARG A 142 5.78 -3.79 14.00
C ARG A 142 6.65 -4.91 13.40
N ASN A 143 7.80 -5.15 14.01
CA ASN A 143 8.79 -6.15 13.58
C ASN A 143 9.42 -5.87 12.20
N THR A 144 9.24 -4.67 11.67
CA THR A 144 9.82 -4.22 10.41
C THR A 144 10.80 -3.08 10.68
N GLY A 145 12.02 -3.21 10.19
CA GLY A 145 13.00 -2.13 10.22
C GLY A 145 13.07 -1.43 8.87
N ILE A 146 12.99 -0.10 8.89
CA ILE A 146 13.16 0.73 7.70
C ILE A 146 14.49 1.46 7.79
N LEU A 147 15.25 1.44 6.68
CA LEU A 147 16.42 2.25 6.46
C LEU A 147 16.18 3.14 5.24
N ILE A 148 16.60 4.38 5.30
CA ILE A 148 16.67 5.26 4.14
C ILE A 148 18.13 5.48 3.87
N LEU A 149 18.61 5.08 2.69
CA LEU A 149 20.02 5.10 2.33
C LEU A 149 20.27 6.04 1.16
N ASP A 150 21.32 6.83 1.26
CA ASP A 150 21.82 7.64 0.15
C ASP A 150 22.62 6.79 -0.87
N GLU A 151 23.16 7.44 -1.89
CA GLU A 151 23.98 6.80 -2.94
C GLU A 151 25.29 6.20 -2.40
N ASN A 152 25.79 6.69 -1.26
CA ASN A 152 26.99 6.21 -0.59
C ASN A 152 26.67 5.15 0.49
N ASN A 153 25.43 4.66 0.53
CA ASN A 153 24.95 3.75 1.57
C ASN A 153 25.02 4.32 3.01
N GLN A 154 24.97 5.64 3.15
CA GLN A 154 24.85 6.27 4.45
C GLN A 154 23.39 6.43 4.81
N GLN A 155 23.08 6.33 6.10
CA GLN A 155 21.70 6.49 6.57
C GLN A 155 21.25 7.95 6.50
N VAL A 156 20.16 8.20 5.81
CA VAL A 156 19.49 9.51 5.75
C VAL A 156 18.50 9.60 6.92
N ILE A 157 18.73 10.56 7.81
CA ILE A 157 17.88 10.87 8.98
C ILE A 157 17.36 12.32 8.96
N ALA A 158 17.97 13.15 8.10
CA ALA A 158 17.59 14.55 7.95
C ALA A 158 16.24 14.68 7.21
N GLU A 159 15.46 15.67 7.62
CA GLU A 159 14.19 16.00 7.00
C GLU A 159 14.39 16.55 5.58
N ASN A 160 13.45 16.19 4.70
CA ASN A 160 13.42 16.60 3.30
C ASN A 160 14.66 16.21 2.46
N VAL A 161 15.45 15.25 2.96
CA VAL A 161 16.55 14.65 2.22
C VAL A 161 16.12 13.29 1.67
N GLU A 162 16.33 13.10 0.37
CA GLU A 162 15.92 11.90 -0.36
C GLU A 162 16.89 10.76 -0.15
N GLY A 163 16.37 9.55 -0.14
CA GLY A 163 17.15 8.32 -0.15
C GLY A 163 16.29 7.13 -0.59
N GLU A 164 16.95 6.03 -0.87
CA GLU A 164 16.27 4.78 -1.18
C GLU A 164 15.74 4.12 0.09
N LEU A 165 14.45 3.78 0.09
CA LEU A 165 13.85 2.99 1.16
C LEU A 165 14.36 1.55 1.07
N CYS A 166 14.89 1.05 2.19
CA CYS A 166 15.32 -0.34 2.34
C CYS A 166 14.62 -0.96 3.54
N VAL A 167 14.28 -2.23 3.42
CA VAL A 167 13.51 -2.95 4.45
C VAL A 167 14.33 -4.08 5.03
N ARG A 168 14.25 -4.26 6.36
CA ARG A 168 14.80 -5.42 7.08
C ARG A 168 13.76 -6.01 8.03
N GLY A 169 13.90 -7.28 8.34
CA GLY A 169 13.02 -7.97 9.28
C GLY A 169 12.64 -9.36 8.79
N THR A 170 11.77 -10.00 9.54
CA THR A 170 11.36 -11.39 9.30
C THR A 170 10.36 -11.56 8.16
N SER A 171 9.83 -10.47 7.63
CA SER A 171 8.88 -10.46 6.51
C SER A 171 9.54 -10.50 5.13
N LEU A 172 10.87 -10.41 5.06
CA LEU A 172 11.59 -10.48 3.78
C LEU A 172 11.37 -11.84 3.11
N ALA A 173 11.09 -11.82 1.80
CA ALA A 173 11.11 -13.01 0.98
C ALA A 173 12.53 -13.60 0.90
N MET A 174 12.64 -14.88 0.55
CA MET A 174 13.92 -15.56 0.38
C MET A 174 14.64 -15.19 -0.93
N GLY A 175 13.94 -14.49 -1.83
CA GLY A 175 14.45 -14.06 -3.12
C GLY A 175 13.48 -14.35 -4.26
N TYR A 176 13.93 -14.16 -5.49
CA TYR A 176 13.16 -14.43 -6.71
C TYR A 176 13.35 -15.87 -7.16
N TYR A 177 12.26 -16.56 -7.43
CA TYR A 177 12.30 -17.95 -7.88
C TYR A 177 13.11 -18.08 -9.18
N ASN A 178 14.07 -19.00 -9.17
CA ASN A 178 14.99 -19.29 -10.30
C ASN A 178 15.69 -18.06 -10.90
N ASN A 179 15.93 -17.03 -10.08
CA ASN A 179 16.63 -15.83 -10.51
C ASN A 179 17.64 -15.36 -9.43
N PRO A 180 18.79 -16.05 -9.28
CA PRO A 180 19.77 -15.73 -8.25
C PRO A 180 20.46 -14.37 -8.48
N GLU A 181 20.62 -13.93 -9.72
CA GLU A 181 21.24 -12.63 -10.03
C GLU A 181 20.36 -11.48 -9.53
N LYS A 182 19.06 -11.50 -9.86
CA LYS A 182 18.10 -10.49 -9.37
C LYS A 182 17.96 -10.56 -7.86
N THR A 183 18.00 -11.76 -7.28
CA THR A 183 17.98 -11.94 -5.83
C THR A 183 19.18 -11.26 -5.17
N ALA A 184 20.39 -11.53 -5.66
CA ALA A 184 21.62 -10.95 -5.11
C ALA A 184 21.70 -9.42 -5.27
N ALA A 185 21.06 -8.87 -6.32
CA ALA A 185 21.01 -7.43 -6.55
C ALA A 185 20.04 -6.71 -5.59
N ALA A 186 18.93 -7.36 -5.21
CA ALA A 186 17.87 -6.74 -4.42
C ALA A 186 17.96 -7.06 -2.91
N PHE A 187 18.36 -8.27 -2.56
CA PHE A 187 18.50 -8.75 -1.18
C PHE A 187 20.00 -8.75 -0.81
N VAL A 188 20.45 -7.70 -0.19
CA VAL A 188 21.87 -7.44 0.05
C VAL A 188 22.20 -7.39 1.54
N GLN A 189 23.48 -7.56 1.87
CA GLN A 189 23.97 -7.30 3.22
C GLN A 189 23.66 -5.85 3.60
N ASN A 190 23.14 -5.62 4.81
CA ASN A 190 22.97 -4.28 5.35
C ASN A 190 24.32 -3.55 5.42
N PRO A 191 24.52 -2.47 4.66
CA PRO A 191 25.81 -1.76 4.61
C PRO A 191 26.17 -1.09 5.94
N LEU A 192 25.19 -0.82 6.78
CA LEU A 192 25.37 -0.20 8.10
C LEU A 192 25.73 -1.22 9.19
N ASN A 193 25.51 -2.52 8.93
CA ASN A 193 25.80 -3.58 9.89
C ASN A 193 27.02 -4.40 9.44
N LYS A 194 28.14 -4.23 10.14
CA LYS A 194 29.40 -4.95 9.89
C LYS A 194 29.66 -6.07 10.90
N SER A 195 28.77 -6.24 11.89
CA SER A 195 29.03 -7.15 13.03
C SER A 195 28.49 -8.56 12.78
N TYR A 196 27.42 -8.70 12.00
CA TYR A 196 26.79 -9.99 11.68
C TYR A 196 26.05 -9.91 10.34
N PRO A 197 25.79 -11.07 9.71
CA PRO A 197 24.97 -11.10 8.49
C PRO A 197 23.55 -10.61 8.77
N GLU A 198 23.15 -9.55 8.07
CA GLU A 198 21.81 -8.99 8.13
C GLU A 198 21.39 -8.58 6.72
N ILE A 199 20.42 -9.29 6.18
CA ILE A 199 19.93 -9.00 4.83
C ILE A 199 18.88 -7.89 4.89
N ILE A 200 18.98 -6.96 3.94
CA ILE A 200 17.97 -5.95 3.65
C ILE A 200 17.47 -6.12 2.24
N TYR A 201 16.22 -5.74 2.00
CA TYR A 201 15.67 -5.61 0.67
C TYR A 201 15.75 -4.15 0.21
N ARG A 202 16.36 -3.93 -0.95
CA ARG A 202 16.43 -2.62 -1.62
C ARG A 202 15.21 -2.46 -2.51
N THR A 203 14.33 -1.52 -2.18
CA THR A 203 13.03 -1.40 -2.87
C THR A 203 13.16 -0.72 -4.24
N GLY A 204 14.19 0.08 -4.46
CA GLY A 204 14.29 0.99 -5.60
C GLY A 204 13.37 2.22 -5.47
N ASP A 205 12.63 2.34 -4.38
CA ASP A 205 11.72 3.45 -4.11
C ASP A 205 12.45 4.59 -3.39
N ILE A 206 12.30 5.80 -3.90
CA ILE A 206 12.87 7.02 -3.32
C ILE A 206 11.84 7.66 -2.40
N VAL A 207 12.29 7.94 -1.19
CA VAL A 207 11.48 8.53 -0.13
C VAL A 207 12.23 9.67 0.56
N PHE A 208 11.52 10.45 1.35
CA PHE A 208 12.10 11.40 2.30
C PHE A 208 11.29 11.41 3.59
N ILE A 209 11.86 11.94 4.67
CA ILE A 209 11.15 12.17 5.94
C ILE A 209 10.71 13.63 5.95
N ASN A 210 9.43 13.88 6.15
CA ASN A 210 8.90 15.25 6.25
C ASN A 210 9.09 15.83 7.68
N GLU A 211 8.69 17.10 7.88
CA GLU A 211 8.78 17.81 9.16
C GLU A 211 7.97 17.16 10.31
N ARG A 212 7.01 16.29 9.98
CA ARG A 212 6.23 15.51 10.95
C ARG A 212 6.81 14.12 11.20
N ARG A 213 8.02 13.86 10.70
CA ARG A 213 8.70 12.57 10.79
C ARG A 213 7.97 11.44 10.06
N GLU A 214 7.05 11.76 9.16
CA GLU A 214 6.35 10.82 8.30
C GLU A 214 7.21 10.52 7.07
N ILE A 215 7.27 9.24 6.67
CA ILE A 215 7.93 8.84 5.42
C ILE A 215 7.00 9.17 4.25
N VAL A 216 7.53 9.86 3.26
CA VAL A 216 6.79 10.27 2.06
C VAL A 216 7.43 9.63 0.83
N PHE A 217 6.61 8.94 0.04
CA PHE A 217 7.04 8.36 -1.23
C PHE A 217 7.18 9.47 -2.28
N LYS A 218 8.30 9.48 -3.00
CA LYS A 218 8.57 10.44 -4.08
C LYS A 218 8.47 9.83 -5.47
N GLY A 219 8.91 8.59 -5.62
CA GLY A 219 8.95 7.92 -6.92
C GLY A 219 9.87 6.72 -6.90
N ARG A 220 10.17 6.19 -8.09
CA ARG A 220 11.09 5.07 -8.26
C ARG A 220 12.38 5.52 -8.91
N ARG A 221 13.47 4.83 -8.56
CA ARG A 221 14.78 4.99 -9.23
C ARG A 221 14.76 4.40 -10.64
N ASP A 222 13.98 3.34 -10.85
CA ASP A 222 13.81 2.65 -12.12
C ASP A 222 12.53 3.07 -12.84
N SER A 223 12.33 2.57 -14.06
CA SER A 223 11.17 2.86 -14.92
C SER A 223 9.94 2.00 -14.61
N LEU A 224 9.87 1.41 -13.43
CA LEU A 224 8.70 0.61 -13.04
C LEU A 224 7.50 1.50 -12.72
N VAL A 225 6.37 1.15 -13.31
CA VAL A 225 5.07 1.80 -13.07
C VAL A 225 4.09 0.77 -12.49
N LYS A 226 3.25 1.19 -11.56
CA LYS A 226 2.13 0.38 -11.07
C LYS A 226 0.83 0.86 -11.73
N HIS A 227 0.06 -0.06 -12.27
CA HIS A 227 -1.26 0.21 -12.84
C HIS A 227 -2.23 -0.90 -12.49
N LEU A 228 -3.37 -0.56 -11.88
CA LEU A 228 -4.34 -1.51 -11.32
C LEU A 228 -3.70 -2.53 -10.35
N GLY A 229 -2.70 -2.09 -9.57
CA GLY A 229 -1.92 -2.96 -8.69
C GLY A 229 -0.84 -3.80 -9.40
N TYR A 230 -0.86 -3.91 -10.72
CA TYR A 230 0.15 -4.65 -11.47
C TYR A 230 1.43 -3.84 -11.66
N ARG A 231 2.57 -4.51 -11.44
CA ARG A 231 3.90 -3.94 -11.65
C ARG A 231 4.31 -4.11 -13.10
N ILE A 232 4.47 -2.98 -13.82
CA ILE A 232 4.81 -2.94 -15.25
C ILE A 232 6.19 -2.32 -15.40
N GLU A 233 7.13 -3.04 -16.00
CA GLU A 233 8.48 -2.55 -16.32
C GLU A 233 8.45 -1.84 -17.69
N LEU A 234 8.61 -0.50 -17.68
CA LEU A 234 8.66 0.31 -18.90
C LEU A 234 10.09 0.31 -19.46
N GLY A 235 10.56 -0.79 -20.01
CA GLY A 235 11.95 -0.83 -20.46
C GLY A 235 12.32 -2.03 -21.33
N LEU A 236 11.40 -2.95 -21.51
CA LEU A 236 11.53 -4.06 -22.45
C LEU A 236 10.72 -3.75 -23.72
N SER A 237 11.12 -2.71 -24.45
CA SER A 237 10.83 -2.70 -25.89
C SER A 237 11.90 -3.55 -26.55
N LEU A 238 11.45 -4.59 -27.16
CA LEU A 238 12.13 -5.53 -28.06
C LEU A 238 13.13 -4.86 -29.01
#